data_279ff53f7c0a6dcbe50742fd87a5a31b
#
_entry.id   279ff53f7c0a6dcbe50742fd87a5a31b
#
_cell.length_a   1.000
_cell.length_b   1.000
_cell.length_c   1.000
_cell.angle_alpha   90.00
_cell.angle_beta   90.00
_cell.angle_gamma   90.00
#
_symmetry.space_group_name_H-M   'P 1'
#
loop_
_entity.id
_entity.type
_entity.pdbx_description
1 polymer ?
#
loop_
_entity_poly.entity_id
_entity_poly.type
_entity_poly.pdbx_seq_one_letter_code
_entity_poly.pdbx_strand_id
1 'polypeptide(L)'
;MPQQPSVQTIVLQQPAKTHMELNASTDKTAISSFALSVVIALALGGLATWLAYWYGRKSFDLTKQSFDAVIHQINAGMQEAQNIKDATIKQIEESALDANRNKDILIEQIKLSASTTVESNQQLATVQYDLKMSEIRAQRRMNLIDNLRDHFGVFFGVLDHQVHKTLGFAQKFYEENGSNTLPDEYCEDSWVAKELKELSYDRYLIRAALEKALLYLDLTNDSHLDVKVLALEIMIKFDEIGYLARKNKEVSTEKYSEFETGLNTLRENLAKILTLETEKAMKGQ
;
A
#
# COMPACT_ATOMS: atom_id res chain seq x y z
N MET A 1 -15.08 -38.70 -23.70
CA MET A 1 -16.28 -37.95 -23.28
C MET A 1 -15.84 -36.98 -22.18
N PRO A 2 -15.77 -35.69 -22.42
CA PRO A 2 -15.43 -34.74 -21.38
C PRO A 2 -16.69 -34.30 -20.64
N GLN A 3 -16.65 -34.36 -19.31
CA GLN A 3 -17.71 -33.90 -18.41
C GLN A 3 -17.76 -32.35 -18.41
N GLN A 4 -18.96 -31.84 -18.63
CA GLN A 4 -19.27 -30.41 -18.49
C GLN A 4 -19.29 -30.02 -17.01
N PRO A 5 -18.72 -28.85 -16.63
CA PRO A 5 -18.89 -28.31 -15.28
C PRO A 5 -20.30 -27.74 -15.14
N SER A 6 -21.00 -28.16 -14.09
CA SER A 6 -22.30 -27.63 -13.69
C SER A 6 -22.14 -26.20 -13.15
N VAL A 7 -22.83 -25.26 -13.81
CA VAL A 7 -22.94 -23.87 -13.34
C VAL A 7 -23.92 -23.86 -12.17
N GLN A 8 -23.44 -23.62 -10.95
CA GLN A 8 -24.31 -23.32 -9.81
C GLN A 8 -24.74 -21.85 -9.88
N THR A 9 -26.00 -21.65 -10.13
CA THR A 9 -26.63 -20.32 -10.07
C THR A 9 -26.86 -19.96 -8.60
N ILE A 10 -26.06 -19.04 -8.06
CA ILE A 10 -26.30 -18.47 -6.73
C ILE A 10 -27.38 -17.41 -6.88
N VAL A 11 -28.57 -17.72 -6.37
CA VAL A 11 -29.66 -16.73 -6.24
C VAL A 11 -29.37 -15.87 -5.02
N LEU A 12 -28.92 -14.66 -5.26
CA LEU A 12 -28.83 -13.62 -4.23
C LEU A 12 -30.24 -13.14 -3.87
N GLN A 13 -30.72 -13.56 -2.70
CA GLN A 13 -31.93 -12.98 -2.10
C GLN A 13 -31.64 -11.52 -1.71
N GLN A 14 -32.38 -10.59 -2.30
CA GLN A 14 -32.40 -9.20 -1.89
C GLN A 14 -32.92 -9.11 -0.45
N PRO A 15 -32.17 -8.43 0.46
CA PRO A 15 -32.71 -8.17 1.78
C PRO A 15 -33.89 -7.19 1.71
N ALA A 16 -34.92 -7.50 2.48
CA ALA A 16 -36.12 -6.70 2.61
C ALA A 16 -35.78 -5.25 2.98
N LYS A 17 -36.37 -4.31 2.25
CA LYS A 17 -36.28 -2.87 2.53
C LYS A 17 -36.93 -2.60 3.88
N THR A 18 -36.13 -2.46 4.91
CA THR A 18 -36.58 -1.82 6.15
C THR A 18 -36.73 -0.34 5.91
N HIS A 19 -37.97 0.12 5.88
CA HIS A 19 -38.27 1.55 5.93
C HIS A 19 -37.85 2.08 7.31
N MET A 20 -36.73 2.75 7.37
CA MET A 20 -36.39 3.64 8.48
C MET A 20 -37.05 4.98 8.20
N GLU A 21 -38.10 5.31 8.91
CA GLU A 21 -38.58 6.69 9.00
C GLU A 21 -37.52 7.51 9.78
N LEU A 22 -36.68 8.18 9.02
CA LEU A 22 -35.79 9.20 9.56
C LEU A 22 -36.61 10.43 9.91
N ASN A 23 -36.85 10.64 11.19
CA ASN A 23 -37.43 11.85 11.70
C ASN A 23 -36.37 12.97 11.59
N ALA A 24 -36.40 13.68 10.49
CA ALA A 24 -35.40 14.69 10.13
C ALA A 24 -35.75 16.03 10.77
N SER A 25 -35.31 16.17 12.01
CA SER A 25 -34.95 17.50 12.51
C SER A 25 -33.44 17.66 12.32
N THR A 26 -33.05 17.76 11.10
CA THR A 26 -31.62 17.82 10.75
C THR A 26 -31.20 19.25 10.62
N ASP A 27 -30.35 19.67 11.52
CA ASP A 27 -29.60 20.92 11.46
C ASP A 27 -28.91 21.02 10.09
N LYS A 28 -29.28 22.03 9.30
CA LYS A 28 -28.75 22.23 7.92
C LYS A 28 -27.23 22.32 7.88
N THR A 29 -26.61 22.71 8.99
CA THR A 29 -25.16 22.77 9.19
C THR A 29 -24.52 21.38 9.25
N ALA A 30 -25.15 20.41 9.87
CA ALA A 30 -24.61 19.03 9.97
C ALA A 30 -24.65 18.32 8.62
N ILE A 31 -25.72 18.53 7.83
CA ILE A 31 -25.83 17.95 6.48
C ILE A 31 -24.80 18.58 5.54
N SER A 32 -24.59 19.89 5.61
CA SER A 32 -23.61 20.55 4.75
C SER A 32 -22.17 20.15 5.08
N SER A 33 -21.82 19.97 6.36
CA SER A 33 -20.50 19.51 6.76
C SER A 33 -20.25 18.05 6.38
N PHE A 34 -21.27 17.19 6.50
CA PHE A 34 -21.18 15.81 6.02
C PHE A 34 -21.03 15.74 4.49
N ALA A 35 -21.84 16.48 3.75
CA ALA A 35 -21.74 16.54 2.30
C ALA A 35 -20.37 17.08 1.86
N LEU A 36 -19.82 18.09 2.54
CA LEU A 36 -18.49 18.61 2.26
C LEU A 36 -17.39 17.57 2.52
N SER A 37 -17.48 16.84 3.63
CA SER A 37 -16.50 15.80 3.96
C SER A 37 -16.53 14.63 2.95
N VAL A 38 -17.71 14.24 2.47
CA VAL A 38 -17.85 13.21 1.43
C VAL A 38 -17.27 13.71 0.09
N VAL A 39 -17.52 14.96 -0.28
CA VAL A 39 -16.96 15.55 -1.50
C VAL A 39 -15.43 15.62 -1.43
N ILE A 40 -14.88 16.03 -0.30
CA ILE A 40 -13.42 16.06 -0.10
C ILE A 40 -12.83 14.64 -0.16
N ALA A 41 -13.45 13.66 0.50
CA ALA A 41 -13.00 12.27 0.47
C ALA A 41 -13.04 11.69 -0.95
N LEU A 42 -14.09 11.96 -1.72
CA LEU A 42 -14.21 11.54 -3.13
C LEU A 42 -13.17 12.25 -4.02
N ALA A 43 -12.94 13.54 -3.80
CA ALA A 43 -11.92 14.29 -4.54
C ALA A 43 -10.51 13.77 -4.27
N LEU A 44 -10.17 13.53 -3.00
CA LEU A 44 -8.87 12.96 -2.61
C LEU A 44 -8.70 11.53 -3.09
N GLY A 45 -9.72 10.69 -2.98
CA GLY A 45 -9.73 9.33 -3.51
C GLY A 45 -9.59 9.29 -5.04
N GLY A 46 -10.30 10.17 -5.73
CA GLY A 46 -10.19 10.34 -7.19
C GLY A 46 -8.79 10.80 -7.62
N LEU A 47 -8.22 11.75 -6.89
CA LEU A 47 -6.87 12.28 -7.16
C LEU A 47 -5.78 11.22 -6.90
N ALA A 48 -5.92 10.44 -5.84
CA ALA A 48 -5.01 9.34 -5.53
C ALA A 48 -5.07 8.24 -6.60
N THR A 49 -6.29 7.86 -7.01
CA THR A 49 -6.49 6.85 -8.07
C THR A 49 -5.96 7.35 -9.42
N TRP A 50 -6.20 8.62 -9.74
CA TRP A 50 -5.69 9.23 -10.96
C TRP A 50 -4.16 9.29 -10.99
N LEU A 51 -3.53 9.70 -9.87
CA LEU A 51 -2.08 9.70 -9.72
C LEU A 51 -1.49 8.30 -9.84
N ALA A 52 -2.08 7.31 -9.17
CA ALA A 52 -1.62 5.92 -9.26
C ALA A 52 -1.71 5.38 -10.69
N TYR A 53 -2.82 5.67 -11.38
CA TYR A 53 -2.99 5.31 -12.79
C TYR A 53 -1.96 6.02 -13.70
N TRP A 54 -1.75 7.32 -13.48
CA TRP A 54 -0.81 8.11 -14.30
C TRP A 54 0.64 7.66 -14.09
N TYR A 55 1.06 7.43 -12.83
CA TYR A 55 2.38 6.88 -12.51
C TYR A 55 2.57 5.46 -13.02
N GLY A 56 1.57 4.60 -12.87
CA GLY A 56 1.58 3.24 -13.40
C GLY A 56 1.76 3.22 -14.91
N ARG A 57 1.01 4.06 -15.63
CA ARG A 57 1.12 4.19 -17.09
C ARG A 57 2.49 4.71 -17.52
N LYS A 58 3.00 5.74 -16.84
CA LYS A 58 4.31 6.33 -17.14
C LYS A 58 5.47 5.35 -16.86
N SER A 59 5.38 4.59 -15.77
CA SER A 59 6.33 3.53 -15.44
C SER A 59 6.31 2.42 -16.51
N PHE A 60 5.12 2.00 -16.95
CA PHE A 60 4.96 1.00 -17.99
C PHE A 60 5.55 1.45 -19.34
N ASP A 61 5.30 2.72 -19.73
CA ASP A 61 5.86 3.28 -20.97
C ASP A 61 7.39 3.37 -20.91
N LEU A 62 7.97 3.75 -19.77
CA LEU A 62 9.41 3.77 -19.57
C LEU A 62 10.02 2.37 -19.59
N THR A 63 9.35 1.40 -18.97
CA THR A 63 9.79 0.00 -19.00
C THR A 63 9.72 -0.55 -20.41
N LYS A 64 8.66 -0.24 -21.16
CA LYS A 64 8.53 -0.65 -22.56
C LYS A 64 9.62 -0.04 -23.45
N GLN A 65 9.88 1.28 -23.31
CA GLN A 65 10.96 1.95 -24.04
C GLN A 65 12.34 1.36 -23.69
N SER A 66 12.59 1.04 -22.42
CA SER A 66 13.81 0.35 -21.99
C SER A 66 13.93 -1.04 -22.60
N PHE A 67 12.84 -1.80 -22.65
CA PHE A 67 12.80 -3.12 -23.30
C PHE A 67 13.04 -3.05 -24.80
N ASP A 68 12.39 -2.12 -25.48
CA ASP A 68 12.57 -1.92 -26.93
C ASP A 68 14.01 -1.48 -27.24
N ALA A 69 14.61 -0.62 -26.42
CA ALA A 69 16.01 -0.23 -26.55
C ALA A 69 16.97 -1.41 -26.36
N VAL A 70 16.72 -2.26 -25.35
CA VAL A 70 17.51 -3.48 -25.11
C VAL A 70 17.35 -4.49 -26.25
N ILE A 71 16.14 -4.69 -26.79
CA ILE A 71 15.88 -5.56 -27.92
C ILE A 71 16.60 -5.04 -29.16
N HIS A 72 16.56 -3.72 -29.42
CA HIS A 72 17.31 -3.12 -30.52
C HIS A 72 18.82 -3.29 -30.37
N GLN A 73 19.34 -3.15 -29.14
CA GLN A 73 20.76 -3.34 -28.86
C GLN A 73 21.21 -4.80 -29.02
N ILE A 74 20.37 -5.76 -28.62
CA ILE A 74 20.61 -7.19 -28.85
C ILE A 74 20.58 -7.51 -30.33
N ASN A 75 19.60 -7.00 -31.08
CA ASN A 75 19.49 -7.24 -32.51
C ASN A 75 20.66 -6.63 -33.28
N ALA A 76 21.07 -5.41 -32.90
CA ALA A 76 22.28 -4.78 -33.51
C ALA A 76 23.55 -5.59 -33.21
N GLY A 77 23.72 -6.06 -31.94
CA GLY A 77 24.84 -6.91 -31.55
C GLY A 77 24.83 -8.29 -32.25
N MET A 78 23.65 -8.89 -32.45
CA MET A 78 23.52 -10.12 -33.21
C MET A 78 23.86 -9.91 -34.70
N GLN A 79 23.44 -8.80 -35.28
CA GLN A 79 23.72 -8.47 -36.68
C GLN A 79 25.21 -8.16 -36.90
N GLU A 80 25.84 -7.47 -35.94
CA GLU A 80 27.27 -7.21 -35.93
C GLU A 80 28.09 -8.52 -35.75
N ALA A 81 27.67 -9.41 -34.86
CA ALA A 81 28.25 -10.73 -34.68
C ALA A 81 28.11 -11.61 -35.95
N GLN A 82 26.97 -11.49 -36.63
CA GLN A 82 26.73 -12.20 -37.90
C GLN A 82 27.61 -11.65 -39.06
N ASN A 83 27.73 -10.34 -39.14
CA ASN A 83 28.61 -9.68 -40.12
C ASN A 83 30.10 -9.98 -39.88
N ILE A 84 30.52 -10.01 -38.59
CA ILE A 84 31.88 -10.42 -38.21
C ILE A 84 32.13 -11.89 -38.56
N LYS A 85 31.15 -12.77 -38.31
CA LYS A 85 31.23 -14.19 -38.68
C LYS A 85 31.38 -14.35 -40.21
N ASP A 86 30.55 -13.66 -41.00
CA ASP A 86 30.56 -13.74 -42.44
C ASP A 86 31.89 -13.16 -43.04
N ALA A 87 32.37 -12.06 -42.45
CA ALA A 87 33.67 -11.49 -42.80
C ALA A 87 34.83 -12.44 -42.44
N THR A 88 34.75 -13.09 -41.28
CA THR A 88 35.76 -14.06 -40.83
C THR A 88 35.76 -15.33 -41.68
N ILE A 89 34.55 -15.82 -42.08
CA ILE A 89 34.45 -16.97 -43.01
C ILE A 89 35.05 -16.64 -44.35
N LYS A 90 34.75 -15.43 -44.89
CA LYS A 90 35.32 -14.97 -46.16
C LYS A 90 36.85 -14.84 -46.11
N GLN A 91 37.38 -14.36 -44.99
CA GLN A 91 38.80 -14.25 -44.71
C GLN A 91 39.47 -15.64 -44.58
N ILE A 92 38.74 -16.62 -44.03
CA ILE A 92 39.17 -18.02 -43.98
C ILE A 92 39.20 -18.65 -45.38
N GLU A 93 38.19 -18.37 -46.21
CA GLU A 93 38.14 -18.87 -47.60
C GLU A 93 39.28 -18.27 -48.48
N GLU A 94 39.54 -16.97 -48.35
CA GLU A 94 40.64 -16.30 -49.04
C GLU A 94 42.01 -16.74 -48.52
N SER A 95 42.14 -17.00 -47.20
CA SER A 95 43.40 -17.46 -46.61
C SER A 95 43.62 -18.97 -46.73
N ALA A 96 42.58 -19.75 -47.08
CA ALA A 96 42.73 -21.17 -47.41
C ALA A 96 43.43 -21.38 -48.73
N LEU A 97 43.45 -20.37 -49.59
CA LEU A 97 44.23 -20.33 -50.81
C LEU A 97 45.72 -20.05 -50.55
N ASP A 98 46.06 -19.36 -49.44
CA ASP A 98 47.43 -19.05 -49.03
C ASP A 98 47.91 -19.92 -47.84
N ALA A 99 47.45 -21.10 -47.77
CA ALA A 99 47.01 -21.89 -46.61
C ALA A 99 48.07 -22.54 -45.75
N ASN A 100 49.26 -22.20 -45.61
CA ASN A 100 50.11 -22.91 -44.65
C ASN A 100 50.80 -22.06 -43.56
N ARG A 101 50.71 -20.74 -43.64
CA ARG A 101 51.37 -19.87 -42.63
C ARG A 101 50.43 -19.19 -41.61
N ASN A 102 49.13 -19.08 -41.88
CA ASN A 102 48.25 -18.27 -41.05
C ASN A 102 47.19 -19.06 -40.26
N LYS A 103 47.19 -20.40 -40.35
CA LYS A 103 46.17 -21.26 -39.71
C LYS A 103 46.11 -21.12 -38.19
N ASP A 104 47.25 -21.01 -37.53
CA ASP A 104 47.30 -20.92 -36.07
C ASP A 104 46.81 -19.54 -35.56
N ILE A 105 47.14 -18.47 -36.30
CA ILE A 105 46.71 -17.11 -35.97
C ILE A 105 45.20 -16.96 -36.15
N LEU A 106 44.61 -17.56 -37.18
CA LEU A 106 43.18 -17.55 -37.45
C LEU A 106 42.38 -18.34 -36.40
N ILE A 107 42.93 -19.48 -35.97
CA ILE A 107 42.32 -20.26 -34.88
C ILE A 107 42.31 -19.47 -33.56
N GLU A 108 43.38 -18.72 -33.29
CA GLU A 108 43.50 -17.88 -32.11
C GLU A 108 42.55 -16.69 -32.18
N GLN A 109 42.39 -16.03 -33.34
CA GLN A 109 41.41 -14.96 -33.56
C GLN A 109 39.97 -15.46 -33.43
N ILE A 110 39.63 -16.66 -33.95
CA ILE A 110 38.31 -17.28 -33.80
C ILE A 110 38.06 -17.61 -32.31
N LYS A 111 39.06 -18.15 -31.61
CA LYS A 111 38.95 -18.39 -30.15
C LYS A 111 38.73 -17.11 -29.37
N LEU A 112 39.49 -16.05 -29.72
CA LEU A 112 39.35 -14.74 -29.08
C LEU A 112 37.95 -14.11 -29.36
N SER A 113 37.52 -14.16 -30.63
CA SER A 113 36.17 -13.68 -31.01
C SER A 113 35.04 -14.47 -30.33
N ALA A 114 35.18 -15.80 -30.26
CA ALA A 114 34.23 -16.64 -29.54
C ALA A 114 34.21 -16.36 -28.04
N SER A 115 35.40 -16.17 -27.40
CA SER A 115 35.48 -15.83 -26.00
C SER A 115 34.84 -14.45 -25.68
N THR A 116 35.12 -13.45 -26.54
CA THR A 116 34.55 -12.10 -26.40
C THR A 116 33.01 -12.11 -26.55
N THR A 117 32.49 -12.93 -27.47
CA THR A 117 31.04 -13.10 -27.65
C THR A 117 30.40 -13.78 -26.44
N VAL A 118 31.07 -14.82 -25.87
CA VAL A 118 30.57 -15.48 -24.65
C VAL A 118 30.62 -14.54 -23.45
N GLU A 119 31.69 -13.76 -23.29
CA GLU A 119 31.80 -12.76 -22.23
C GLU A 119 30.73 -11.66 -22.35
N SER A 120 30.50 -11.15 -23.54
CA SER A 120 29.47 -10.16 -23.83
C SER A 120 28.07 -10.70 -23.52
N ASN A 121 27.77 -11.93 -23.90
CA ASN A 121 26.49 -12.57 -23.59
C ASN A 121 26.32 -12.85 -22.10
N GLN A 122 27.39 -13.19 -21.38
CA GLN A 122 27.34 -13.34 -19.93
C GLN A 122 27.08 -11.99 -19.22
N GLN A 123 27.75 -10.93 -19.67
CA GLN A 123 27.53 -9.59 -19.16
C GLN A 123 26.09 -9.12 -19.40
N LEU A 124 25.56 -9.33 -20.60
CA LEU A 124 24.17 -9.02 -20.94
C LEU A 124 23.18 -9.79 -20.07
N ALA A 125 23.41 -11.09 -19.88
CA ALA A 125 22.56 -11.91 -19.01
C ALA A 125 22.58 -11.42 -17.55
N THR A 126 23.76 -10.99 -17.06
CA THR A 126 23.91 -10.43 -15.72
C THR A 126 23.15 -9.12 -15.58
N VAL A 127 23.31 -8.21 -16.54
CA VAL A 127 22.59 -6.92 -16.54
C VAL A 127 21.08 -7.12 -16.61
N GLN A 128 20.61 -8.04 -17.46
CA GLN A 128 19.17 -8.37 -17.54
C GLN A 128 18.64 -8.96 -16.23
N TYR A 129 19.42 -9.83 -15.59
CA TYR A 129 19.06 -10.39 -14.28
C TYR A 129 18.97 -9.29 -13.23
N ASP A 130 19.94 -8.40 -13.17
CA ASP A 130 19.97 -7.29 -12.20
C ASP A 130 18.82 -6.31 -12.41
N LEU A 131 18.50 -5.97 -13.67
CA LEU A 131 17.36 -5.15 -14.02
C LEU A 131 16.03 -5.79 -13.57
N LYS A 132 15.87 -7.08 -13.86
CA LYS A 132 14.67 -7.81 -13.46
C LYS A 132 14.53 -7.91 -11.95
N MET A 133 15.64 -8.13 -11.24
CA MET A 133 15.66 -8.16 -9.77
C MET A 133 15.34 -6.79 -9.16
N SER A 134 15.84 -5.72 -9.78
CA SER A 134 15.52 -4.33 -9.41
C SER A 134 14.03 -4.04 -9.59
N GLU A 135 13.44 -4.43 -10.71
CA GLU A 135 12.02 -4.28 -10.99
C GLU A 135 11.15 -5.04 -9.95
N ILE A 136 11.51 -6.29 -9.65
CA ILE A 136 10.81 -7.09 -8.64
C ILE A 136 10.89 -6.43 -7.26
N ARG A 137 12.05 -5.89 -6.89
CA ARG A 137 12.21 -5.17 -5.61
C ARG A 137 11.34 -3.91 -5.59
N ALA A 138 11.37 -3.11 -6.65
CA ALA A 138 10.54 -1.91 -6.78
C ALA A 138 9.05 -2.25 -6.66
N GLN A 139 8.59 -3.28 -7.37
CA GLN A 139 7.19 -3.73 -7.31
C GLN A 139 6.78 -4.19 -5.90
N ARG A 140 7.64 -4.96 -5.22
CA ARG A 140 7.37 -5.38 -3.84
C ARG A 140 7.26 -4.19 -2.88
N ARG A 141 8.13 -3.18 -3.04
CA ARG A 141 8.05 -1.95 -2.23
C ARG A 141 6.80 -1.15 -2.52
N MET A 142 6.42 -1.00 -3.78
CA MET A 142 5.16 -0.33 -4.13
C MET A 142 3.95 -1.03 -3.50
N ASN A 143 3.90 -2.36 -3.56
CA ASN A 143 2.83 -3.12 -2.91
C ASN A 143 2.83 -2.93 -1.38
N LEU A 144 4.01 -2.83 -0.76
CA LEU A 144 4.13 -2.53 0.67
C LEU A 144 3.58 -1.13 0.99
N ILE A 145 3.95 -0.13 0.20
CA ILE A 145 3.49 1.26 0.35
C ILE A 145 1.97 1.35 0.23
N ASP A 146 1.39 0.69 -0.78
CA ASP A 146 -0.06 0.69 -0.99
C ASP A 146 -0.78 0.00 0.18
N ASN A 147 -0.29 -1.16 0.62
CA ASN A 147 -0.85 -1.86 1.78
C ASN A 147 -0.75 -1.03 3.07
N LEU A 148 0.38 -0.39 3.33
CA LEU A 148 0.54 0.50 4.48
C LEU A 148 -0.44 1.67 4.42
N ARG A 149 -0.55 2.33 3.27
CA ARG A 149 -1.46 3.45 3.06
C ARG A 149 -2.91 3.04 3.30
N ASP A 150 -3.33 1.94 2.69
CA ASP A 150 -4.71 1.46 2.75
C ASP A 150 -5.09 1.04 4.18
N HIS A 151 -4.25 0.23 4.83
CA HIS A 151 -4.58 -0.28 6.15
C HIS A 151 -4.49 0.80 7.24
N PHE A 152 -3.51 1.69 7.19
CA PHE A 152 -3.47 2.84 8.11
C PHE A 152 -4.58 3.85 7.79
N GLY A 153 -4.96 4.02 6.52
CA GLY A 153 -6.11 4.83 6.12
C GLY A 153 -7.41 4.32 6.74
N VAL A 154 -7.64 3.01 6.70
CA VAL A 154 -8.80 2.38 7.36
C VAL A 154 -8.72 2.56 8.89
N PHE A 155 -7.55 2.32 9.49
CA PHE A 155 -7.35 2.50 10.93
C PHE A 155 -7.67 3.93 11.37
N PHE A 156 -7.12 4.94 10.69
CA PHE A 156 -7.39 6.35 11.01
C PHE A 156 -8.87 6.71 10.83
N GLY A 157 -9.51 6.24 9.77
CA GLY A 157 -10.91 6.52 9.50
C GLY A 157 -11.84 5.95 10.58
N VAL A 158 -11.60 4.71 10.99
CA VAL A 158 -12.38 4.06 12.04
C VAL A 158 -12.11 4.70 13.40
N LEU A 159 -10.84 5.03 13.70
CA LEU A 159 -10.45 5.67 14.95
C LEU A 159 -11.06 7.07 15.10
N ASP A 160 -10.96 7.93 14.08
CA ASP A 160 -11.53 9.27 14.08
C ASP A 160 -13.07 9.22 14.30
N HIS A 161 -13.76 8.34 13.57
CA HIS A 161 -15.19 8.13 13.75
C HIS A 161 -15.53 7.74 15.19
N GLN A 162 -14.79 6.81 15.75
CA GLN A 162 -15.07 6.26 17.07
C GLN A 162 -14.77 7.23 18.21
N VAL A 163 -13.72 8.04 18.08
CA VAL A 163 -13.43 9.09 19.06
C VAL A 163 -14.59 10.07 19.13
N HIS A 164 -15.09 10.55 17.99
CA HIS A 164 -16.23 11.47 17.95
C HIS A 164 -17.50 10.84 18.53
N LYS A 165 -17.77 9.56 18.22
CA LYS A 165 -18.90 8.82 18.78
C LYS A 165 -18.77 8.67 20.29
N THR A 166 -17.58 8.36 20.81
CA THR A 166 -17.31 8.21 22.24
C THR A 166 -17.49 9.54 22.99
N LEU A 167 -17.00 10.64 22.41
CA LEU A 167 -17.19 11.98 23.01
C LEU A 167 -18.66 12.41 22.99
N GLY A 168 -19.36 12.18 21.89
CA GLY A 168 -20.80 12.43 21.78
C GLY A 168 -21.62 11.63 22.81
N PHE A 169 -21.27 10.36 23.01
CA PHE A 169 -21.87 9.54 24.06
C PHE A 169 -21.59 10.12 25.44
N ALA A 170 -20.33 10.49 25.74
CA ALA A 170 -19.96 11.06 27.04
C ALA A 170 -20.71 12.35 27.31
N GLN A 171 -20.81 13.26 26.35
CA GLN A 171 -21.52 14.52 26.47
C GLN A 171 -23.02 14.28 26.72
N LYS A 172 -23.68 13.48 25.90
CA LYS A 172 -25.08 13.15 26.03
C LYS A 172 -25.39 12.49 27.38
N PHE A 173 -24.51 11.56 27.78
CA PHE A 173 -24.68 10.88 29.07
C PHE A 173 -24.57 11.86 30.25
N TYR A 174 -23.62 12.81 30.20
CA TYR A 174 -23.43 13.84 31.21
C TYR A 174 -24.63 14.80 31.27
N GLU A 175 -25.16 15.23 30.12
CA GLU A 175 -26.31 16.10 30.00
C GLU A 175 -27.58 15.47 30.64
N GLU A 176 -27.79 14.16 30.41
CA GLU A 176 -28.97 13.45 30.88
C GLU A 176 -28.87 13.01 32.36
N ASN A 177 -27.68 12.64 32.85
CA ASN A 177 -27.50 12.00 34.15
C ASN A 177 -26.67 12.82 35.16
N GLY A 178 -26.15 13.96 34.75
CA GLY A 178 -25.25 14.77 35.58
C GLY A 178 -23.94 14.05 35.89
N SER A 179 -23.32 14.37 37.04
CA SER A 179 -22.06 13.76 37.48
C SER A 179 -22.19 12.37 38.09
N ASN A 180 -23.36 11.75 38.01
CA ASN A 180 -23.56 10.42 38.56
C ASN A 180 -22.79 9.37 37.77
N THR A 181 -22.04 8.52 38.46
CA THR A 181 -21.38 7.37 37.83
C THR A 181 -22.42 6.44 37.23
N LEU A 182 -22.07 5.80 36.11
CA LEU A 182 -22.86 4.73 35.53
C LEU A 182 -23.24 3.71 36.61
N PRO A 183 -24.54 3.41 36.86
CA PRO A 183 -24.94 2.31 37.71
C PRO A 183 -24.32 1.02 37.19
N ASP A 184 -23.90 0.13 38.11
CA ASP A 184 -23.30 -1.15 37.73
C ASP A 184 -24.28 -2.08 36.97
N GLU A 185 -25.58 -1.80 37.07
CA GLU A 185 -26.63 -2.53 36.35
C GLU A 185 -27.48 -1.57 35.52
N TYR A 186 -27.21 -1.53 34.19
CA TYR A 186 -28.15 -0.95 33.23
C TYR A 186 -29.15 -2.01 32.78
N CYS A 187 -30.44 -1.62 32.71
CA CYS A 187 -31.41 -2.42 31.98
C CYS A 187 -30.92 -2.64 30.56
N GLU A 188 -30.85 -3.89 30.09
CA GLU A 188 -30.36 -4.27 28.73
C GLU A 188 -31.05 -3.48 27.61
N ASP A 189 -32.26 -3.00 27.81
CA ASP A 189 -33.04 -2.21 26.86
C ASP A 189 -32.77 -0.70 26.91
N SER A 190 -31.92 -0.22 27.82
CA SER A 190 -31.60 1.21 27.89
C SER A 190 -30.80 1.64 26.67
N TRP A 191 -30.97 2.91 26.24
CA TRP A 191 -30.17 3.48 25.15
C TRP A 191 -28.67 3.44 25.51
N VAL A 192 -28.33 3.59 26.77
CA VAL A 192 -26.95 3.53 27.27
C VAL A 192 -26.35 2.15 27.06
N ALA A 193 -27.08 1.07 27.39
CA ALA A 193 -26.59 -0.29 27.17
C ALA A 193 -26.37 -0.60 25.70
N LYS A 194 -27.26 -0.14 24.82
CA LYS A 194 -27.12 -0.29 23.36
C LYS A 194 -25.89 0.45 22.83
N GLU A 195 -25.71 1.71 23.23
CA GLU A 195 -24.57 2.53 22.83
C GLU A 195 -23.24 1.97 23.33
N LEU A 196 -23.18 1.51 24.59
CA LEU A 196 -21.99 0.86 25.16
C LEU A 196 -21.63 -0.43 24.41
N LYS A 197 -22.61 -1.20 23.97
CA LYS A 197 -22.41 -2.42 23.18
C LYS A 197 -21.82 -2.07 21.80
N GLU A 198 -22.35 -1.04 21.15
CA GLU A 198 -21.83 -0.55 19.88
C GLU A 198 -20.41 0.00 20.02
N LEU A 199 -20.15 0.84 21.04
CA LEU A 199 -18.81 1.35 21.32
C LEU A 199 -17.79 0.22 21.57
N SER A 200 -18.21 -0.86 22.22
CA SER A 200 -17.36 -2.02 22.45
C SER A 200 -17.05 -2.78 21.17
N TYR A 201 -18.02 -2.94 20.28
CA TYR A 201 -17.85 -3.56 18.97
C TYR A 201 -16.93 -2.73 18.07
N ASP A 202 -17.16 -1.43 18.02
CA ASP A 202 -16.36 -0.50 17.22
C ASP A 202 -14.89 -0.48 17.70
N ARG A 203 -14.67 -0.57 19.01
CA ARG A 203 -13.31 -0.71 19.59
C ARG A 203 -12.59 -1.97 19.10
N TYR A 204 -13.33 -3.07 18.97
CA TYR A 204 -12.78 -4.30 18.37
C TYR A 204 -12.37 -4.06 16.90
N LEU A 205 -13.18 -3.35 16.14
CA LEU A 205 -12.87 -3.02 14.75
C LEU A 205 -11.60 -2.18 14.61
N ILE A 206 -11.41 -1.18 15.49
CA ILE A 206 -10.18 -0.36 15.52
C ILE A 206 -8.95 -1.23 15.78
N ARG A 207 -9.01 -2.11 16.78
CA ARG A 207 -7.91 -3.03 17.10
C ARG A 207 -7.58 -3.94 15.92
N ALA A 208 -8.59 -4.52 15.29
CA ALA A 208 -8.43 -5.37 14.13
C ALA A 208 -7.83 -4.60 12.94
N ALA A 209 -8.24 -3.34 12.73
CA ALA A 209 -7.66 -2.48 11.70
C ALA A 209 -6.20 -2.15 11.98
N LEU A 210 -5.87 -1.83 13.24
CA LEU A 210 -4.50 -1.57 13.67
C LEU A 210 -3.61 -2.81 13.52
N GLU A 211 -4.05 -3.97 13.98
CA GLU A 211 -3.30 -5.22 13.85
C GLU A 211 -2.97 -5.52 12.38
N LYS A 212 -3.94 -5.35 11.49
CA LYS A 212 -3.70 -5.49 10.04
C LYS A 212 -2.65 -4.50 9.53
N ALA A 213 -2.75 -3.24 9.93
CA ALA A 213 -1.78 -2.22 9.52
C ALA A 213 -0.36 -2.53 10.03
N LEU A 214 -0.23 -3.00 11.27
CA LEU A 214 1.05 -3.35 11.88
C LEU A 214 1.76 -4.54 11.24
N LEU A 215 1.03 -5.44 10.55
CA LEU A 215 1.62 -6.59 9.84
C LEU A 215 2.54 -6.16 8.68
N TYR A 216 2.35 -4.97 8.14
CA TYR A 216 3.15 -4.44 7.03
C TYR A 216 4.35 -3.61 7.49
N LEU A 217 4.55 -3.41 8.79
CA LEU A 217 5.72 -2.72 9.31
C LEU A 217 6.91 -3.67 9.41
N ASP A 218 8.06 -3.23 8.89
CA ASP A 218 9.34 -3.92 9.08
C ASP A 218 9.92 -3.57 10.45
N LEU A 219 9.77 -4.46 11.40
CA LEU A 219 10.20 -4.25 12.79
C LEU A 219 11.71 -4.26 12.97
N THR A 220 12.48 -4.52 11.92
CA THR A 220 13.95 -4.37 11.95
C THR A 220 14.38 -2.94 11.64
N ASN A 221 13.45 -2.11 11.20
CA ASN A 221 13.67 -0.69 10.88
C ASN A 221 13.16 0.18 12.04
N ASP A 222 14.04 0.98 12.62
CA ASP A 222 13.73 1.85 13.77
C ASP A 222 12.54 2.78 13.49
N SER A 223 12.47 3.38 12.31
CA SER A 223 11.35 4.27 11.95
C SER A 223 10.00 3.54 11.91
N HIS A 224 9.97 2.28 11.46
CA HIS A 224 8.76 1.46 11.48
C HIS A 224 8.41 1.02 12.91
N LEU A 225 9.42 0.76 13.73
CA LEU A 225 9.24 0.46 15.15
C LEU A 225 8.63 1.66 15.89
N ASP A 226 9.12 2.88 15.63
CA ASP A 226 8.59 4.12 16.19
C ASP A 226 7.10 4.31 15.84
N VAL A 227 6.71 4.06 14.58
CA VAL A 227 5.30 4.10 14.16
C VAL A 227 4.47 3.07 14.90
N LYS A 228 4.98 1.85 15.10
CA LYS A 228 4.30 0.82 15.90
C LYS A 228 4.09 1.26 17.35
N VAL A 229 5.12 1.77 17.99
CA VAL A 229 5.07 2.24 19.39
C VAL A 229 4.05 3.36 19.51
N LEU A 230 4.13 4.38 18.65
CA LEU A 230 3.18 5.49 18.64
C LEU A 230 1.73 5.02 18.40
N ALA A 231 1.51 4.09 17.50
CA ALA A 231 0.18 3.56 17.24
C ALA A 231 -0.40 2.83 18.47
N LEU A 232 0.42 2.08 19.20
CA LEU A 232 0.01 1.44 20.45
C LEU A 232 -0.23 2.45 21.57
N GLU A 233 0.58 3.50 21.69
CA GLU A 233 0.37 4.59 22.65
C GLU A 233 -0.95 5.33 22.39
N ILE A 234 -1.26 5.59 21.12
CA ILE A 234 -2.54 6.19 20.73
C ILE A 234 -3.71 5.30 21.14
N MET A 235 -3.60 3.99 20.96
CA MET A 235 -4.64 3.05 21.41
C MET A 235 -4.83 3.07 22.92
N ILE A 236 -3.74 3.21 23.69
CA ILE A 236 -3.83 3.35 25.16
C ILE A 236 -4.55 4.65 25.52
N LYS A 237 -4.20 5.78 24.89
CA LYS A 237 -4.88 7.07 25.11
C LYS A 237 -6.34 7.02 24.70
N PHE A 238 -6.66 6.38 23.58
CA PHE A 238 -8.04 6.14 23.16
C PHE A 238 -8.83 5.30 24.18
N ASP A 239 -8.20 4.23 24.69
CA ASP A 239 -8.79 3.39 25.73
C ASP A 239 -9.04 4.17 27.04
N GLU A 240 -8.17 5.11 27.39
CA GLU A 240 -8.32 6.00 28.53
C GLU A 240 -9.52 6.96 28.35
N ILE A 241 -9.64 7.59 27.17
CA ILE A 241 -10.79 8.43 26.81
C ILE A 241 -12.09 7.61 26.94
N GLY A 242 -12.13 6.41 26.38
CA GLY A 242 -13.29 5.53 26.48
C GLY A 242 -13.60 5.07 27.91
N TYR A 243 -12.58 4.92 28.76
CA TYR A 243 -12.77 4.62 30.19
C TYR A 243 -13.38 5.81 30.92
N LEU A 244 -12.85 7.02 30.69
CA LEU A 244 -13.38 8.24 31.32
C LEU A 244 -14.83 8.49 30.90
N ALA A 245 -15.14 8.35 29.62
CA ALA A 245 -16.50 8.46 29.10
C ALA A 245 -17.47 7.51 29.78
N ARG A 246 -17.08 6.25 29.97
CA ARG A 246 -17.90 5.24 30.68
C ARG A 246 -18.05 5.50 32.17
N LYS A 247 -17.09 6.16 32.79
CA LYS A 247 -17.17 6.53 34.24
C LYS A 247 -17.83 7.89 34.46
N ASN A 248 -18.43 8.45 33.42
CA ASN A 248 -19.03 9.79 33.46
C ASN A 248 -18.07 10.84 34.03
N LYS A 249 -16.77 10.69 33.70
CA LYS A 249 -15.76 11.67 34.06
C LYS A 249 -15.55 12.56 32.84
N GLU A 250 -15.43 13.84 33.10
CA GLU A 250 -15.12 14.80 32.05
C GLU A 250 -13.80 14.40 31.39
N VAL A 251 -13.83 14.24 30.07
CA VAL A 251 -12.61 14.10 29.28
C VAL A 251 -12.01 15.48 29.16
N SER A 252 -10.94 15.73 29.90
CA SER A 252 -10.30 17.07 29.89
C SER A 252 -9.83 17.41 28.47
N THR A 253 -9.93 18.67 28.11
CA THR A 253 -9.42 19.20 26.83
C THR A 253 -7.93 18.85 26.63
N GLU A 254 -7.16 18.79 27.72
CA GLU A 254 -5.76 18.42 27.71
C GLU A 254 -5.55 16.96 27.22
N LYS A 255 -6.29 15.99 27.76
CA LYS A 255 -6.20 14.57 27.32
C LYS A 255 -6.61 14.37 25.87
N TYR A 256 -7.63 15.09 25.44
CA TYR A 256 -8.03 15.06 24.04
C TYR A 256 -6.95 15.67 23.14
N SER A 257 -6.38 16.82 23.54
CA SER A 257 -5.29 17.47 22.83
C SER A 257 -4.03 16.59 22.76
N GLU A 258 -3.69 15.87 23.83
CA GLU A 258 -2.59 14.89 23.83
C GLU A 258 -2.85 13.73 22.87
N PHE A 259 -4.08 13.22 22.82
CA PHE A 259 -4.48 12.19 21.86
C PHE A 259 -4.34 12.70 20.42
N GLU A 260 -4.89 13.86 20.14
CA GLU A 260 -4.86 14.49 18.81
C GLU A 260 -3.43 14.80 18.34
N THR A 261 -2.59 15.31 19.24
CA THR A 261 -1.16 15.54 18.98
C THR A 261 -0.44 14.23 18.65
N GLY A 262 -0.69 13.18 19.43
CA GLY A 262 -0.14 11.84 19.18
C GLY A 262 -0.57 11.30 17.81
N LEU A 263 -1.85 11.44 17.47
CA LEU A 263 -2.41 10.99 16.20
C LEU A 263 -1.80 11.73 15.00
N ASN A 264 -1.60 13.03 15.11
CA ASN A 264 -0.96 13.83 14.07
C ASN A 264 0.53 13.45 13.93
N THR A 265 1.24 13.23 15.03
CA THR A 265 2.62 12.73 15.03
C THR A 265 2.73 11.37 14.33
N LEU A 266 1.77 10.46 14.59
CA LEU A 266 1.71 9.16 13.91
C LEU A 266 1.51 9.31 12.39
N ARG A 267 0.59 10.19 11.97
CA ARG A 267 0.33 10.48 10.55
C ARG A 267 1.57 11.04 9.86
N GLU A 268 2.28 11.96 10.52
CA GLU A 268 3.52 12.54 9.99
C GLU A 268 4.64 11.50 9.84
N ASN A 269 4.84 10.66 10.85
CA ASN A 269 5.88 9.62 10.80
C ASN A 269 5.55 8.55 9.75
N LEU A 270 4.29 8.17 9.62
CA LEU A 270 3.87 7.28 8.53
C LEU A 270 4.11 7.92 7.15
N ALA A 271 3.78 9.19 6.98
CA ALA A 271 4.02 9.91 5.74
C ALA A 271 5.52 9.95 5.38
N LYS A 272 6.40 10.13 6.36
CA LYS A 272 7.86 10.06 6.16
C LYS A 272 8.29 8.66 5.69
N ILE A 273 7.79 7.60 6.32
CA ILE A 273 8.07 6.22 5.90
C ILE A 273 7.62 5.99 4.45
N LEU A 274 6.37 6.36 4.12
CA LEU A 274 5.83 6.19 2.77
C LEU A 274 6.66 6.93 1.72
N THR A 275 7.13 8.14 2.06
CA THR A 275 8.01 8.93 1.19
C THR A 275 9.35 8.24 0.98
N LEU A 276 10.01 7.79 2.06
CA LEU A 276 11.29 7.10 2.01
C LEU A 276 11.21 5.79 1.22
N GLU A 277 10.19 4.99 1.46
CA GLU A 277 10.00 3.74 0.72
C GLU A 277 9.67 3.98 -0.76
N THR A 278 8.93 5.06 -1.07
CA THR A 278 8.68 5.47 -2.45
C THR A 278 9.99 5.87 -3.15
N GLU A 279 10.85 6.64 -2.50
CA GLU A 279 12.16 7.01 -3.04
C GLU A 279 13.05 5.79 -3.30
N LYS A 280 13.07 4.82 -2.35
CA LYS A 280 13.81 3.56 -2.53
C LYS A 280 13.24 2.73 -3.69
N ALA A 281 11.91 2.65 -3.82
CA ALA A 281 11.27 1.96 -4.92
C ALA A 281 11.64 2.58 -6.29
N MET A 282 11.66 3.92 -6.36
CA MET A 282 12.07 4.62 -7.59
C MET A 282 13.54 4.44 -7.94
N LYS A 283 14.41 4.22 -6.95
CA LYS A 283 15.84 3.95 -7.15
C LYS A 283 16.15 2.48 -7.41
N GLY A 284 15.16 1.59 -7.34
CA GLY A 284 15.34 0.14 -7.50
C GLY A 284 16.14 -0.53 -6.37
N GLN A 285 16.18 0.11 -5.20
CA GLN A 285 16.94 -0.32 -4.02
C GLN A 285 16.14 -1.31 -3.17
#